data_ed9c9b34155382af4e2cdbb76d9fccb2
#
_entry.id   ed9c9b34155382af4e2cdbb76d9fccb2
#
_cell.length_a   1.000
_cell.length_b   1.000
_cell.length_c   1.000
_cell.angle_alpha   90.00
_cell.angle_beta   90.00
_cell.angle_gamma   90.00
#
_symmetry.space_group_name_H-M   'P 1'
#
loop_
_entity.id
_entity.type
_entity.pdbx_description
1 polymer ?
#
loop_
_entity_poly.entity_id
_entity_poly.type
_entity_poly.pdbx_seq_one_letter_code
_entity_poly.pdbx_strand_id
1 'polypeptide(L)'
;MALDKNQIAKRIAQEINDGDYVNLGIGIPTLVANYLPSTINVILQSENGLLGIGPFPTEENVDADLINAGKQTITYVKGASFFDSSRSFAMIRGGHVDLTILGAFEVSEGGDIASWKVPGKMVKGMGGAMDLVSSAKNIIVAMQHTNKGQSKILKKCTLPLTGVGCVKKIVTDIAVLEVTENGFKLIERAPGVSVEEIINSTEGKLIVEGEIPEMKL
;
A
#
# COMPACT_ATOMS: atom_id res chain seq x y z
N MET A 1 -1.48 -21.50 -3.30
CA MET A 1 -1.37 -20.80 -4.61
C MET A 1 -1.21 -19.32 -4.35
N ALA A 2 -0.28 -18.63 -5.04
CA ALA A 2 -0.07 -17.20 -4.86
C ALA A 2 -1.36 -16.40 -5.17
N LEU A 3 -1.62 -15.35 -4.38
CA LEU A 3 -2.80 -14.49 -4.53
C LEU A 3 -2.70 -13.61 -5.79
N ASP A 4 -3.82 -13.33 -6.41
CA ASP A 4 -3.92 -12.29 -7.42
C ASP A 4 -3.99 -10.88 -6.79
N LYS A 5 -3.94 -9.85 -7.63
CA LYS A 5 -3.95 -8.44 -7.17
C LYS A 5 -5.22 -8.08 -6.40
N ASN A 6 -6.36 -8.65 -6.77
CA ASN A 6 -7.64 -8.38 -6.12
C ASN A 6 -7.70 -9.04 -4.74
N GLN A 7 -7.16 -10.24 -4.62
CA GLN A 7 -7.07 -10.95 -3.35
C GLN A 7 -6.11 -10.24 -2.37
N ILE A 8 -4.96 -9.73 -2.86
CA ILE A 8 -4.06 -8.89 -2.05
C ILE A 8 -4.81 -7.64 -1.56
N ALA A 9 -5.52 -6.94 -2.46
CA ALA A 9 -6.27 -5.74 -2.12
C ALA A 9 -7.39 -6.04 -1.11
N LYS A 10 -8.11 -7.16 -1.28
CA LYS A 10 -9.15 -7.61 -0.35
C LYS A 10 -8.60 -7.91 1.04
N ARG A 11 -7.41 -8.54 1.11
CA ARG A 11 -6.76 -8.77 2.41
C ARG A 11 -6.35 -7.44 3.07
N ILE A 12 -5.82 -6.48 2.29
CA ILE A 12 -5.41 -5.17 2.82
C ILE A 12 -6.61 -4.38 3.34
N ALA A 13 -7.78 -4.47 2.68
CA ALA A 13 -8.98 -3.77 3.11
C ALA A 13 -9.39 -4.12 4.57
N GLN A 14 -8.98 -5.27 5.09
CA GLN A 14 -9.22 -5.69 6.47
C GLN A 14 -8.36 -4.94 7.50
N GLU A 15 -7.36 -4.20 7.07
CA GLU A 15 -6.49 -3.38 7.94
C GLU A 15 -7.05 -1.96 8.17
N ILE A 16 -8.13 -1.60 7.46
CA ILE A 16 -8.71 -0.25 7.49
C ILE A 16 -9.82 -0.21 8.53
N ASN A 17 -9.79 0.80 9.38
CA ASN A 17 -10.76 0.99 10.46
C ASN A 17 -11.81 2.05 10.12
N ASP A 18 -12.92 2.01 10.85
CA ASP A 18 -13.94 3.05 10.78
C ASP A 18 -13.36 4.43 11.17
N GLY A 19 -13.61 5.43 10.36
CA GLY A 19 -13.13 6.78 10.55
C GLY A 19 -11.71 7.07 10.01
N ASP A 20 -10.99 6.08 9.46
CA ASP A 20 -9.65 6.28 8.92
C ASP A 20 -9.64 7.24 7.71
N TYR A 21 -8.66 8.13 7.67
CA TYR A 21 -8.25 8.88 6.49
C TYR A 21 -7.17 8.10 5.75
N VAL A 22 -7.49 7.62 4.55
CA VAL A 22 -6.65 6.67 3.82
C VAL A 22 -6.20 7.23 2.47
N ASN A 23 -4.89 7.19 2.21
CA ASN A 23 -4.33 7.46 0.89
C ASN A 23 -3.98 6.15 0.19
N LEU A 24 -4.41 6.01 -1.07
CA LEU A 24 -4.17 4.83 -1.89
C LEU A 24 -3.22 5.16 -3.04
N GLY A 25 -2.05 4.54 -3.02
CA GLY A 25 -1.10 4.59 -4.13
C GLY A 25 -1.61 3.91 -5.40
N ILE A 26 -0.86 4.05 -6.49
CA ILE A 26 -1.21 3.54 -7.82
C ILE A 26 -1.00 2.02 -7.88
N GLY A 27 -1.88 1.32 -8.58
CA GLY A 27 -1.78 -0.13 -8.87
C GLY A 27 -2.59 -0.98 -7.89
N ILE A 28 -1.97 -1.97 -7.22
CA ILE A 28 -2.69 -2.81 -6.25
C ILE A 28 -3.39 -1.97 -5.16
N PRO A 29 -2.76 -0.94 -4.59
CA PRO A 29 -3.41 -0.11 -3.58
C PRO A 29 -4.75 0.49 -4.02
N THR A 30 -4.87 0.95 -5.27
CA THR A 30 -6.12 1.53 -5.80
C THR A 30 -7.30 0.54 -5.73
N LEU A 31 -7.03 -0.76 -5.87
CA LEU A 31 -8.07 -1.79 -5.84
C LEU A 31 -8.69 -1.99 -4.45
N VAL A 32 -8.00 -1.55 -3.38
CA VAL A 32 -8.46 -1.72 -1.99
C VAL A 32 -9.81 -1.04 -1.77
N ALA A 33 -10.05 0.10 -2.41
CA ALA A 33 -11.32 0.83 -2.33
C ALA A 33 -12.54 -0.04 -2.70
N ASN A 34 -12.38 -1.03 -3.58
CA ASN A 34 -13.46 -1.92 -4.01
C ASN A 34 -13.88 -2.95 -2.96
N TYR A 35 -13.08 -3.13 -1.91
CA TYR A 35 -13.27 -4.16 -0.88
C TYR A 35 -13.54 -3.59 0.51
N LEU A 36 -13.73 -2.28 0.62
CA LEU A 36 -14.10 -1.64 1.89
C LEU A 36 -15.50 -2.08 2.30
N PRO A 37 -15.68 -2.55 3.55
CA PRO A 37 -17.00 -2.90 4.05
C PRO A 37 -17.92 -1.68 4.08
N SER A 38 -19.17 -1.84 3.68
CA SER A 38 -20.19 -0.77 3.78
C SER A 38 -20.56 -0.40 5.21
N THR A 39 -20.07 -1.16 6.19
CA THR A 39 -20.30 -0.94 7.63
C THR A 39 -19.33 0.05 8.26
N ILE A 40 -18.29 0.47 7.56
CA ILE A 40 -17.31 1.44 8.04
C ILE A 40 -17.30 2.70 7.16
N ASN A 41 -17.05 3.85 7.78
CA ASN A 41 -16.88 5.12 7.10
C ASN A 41 -15.39 5.39 6.91
N VAL A 42 -14.91 5.30 5.68
CA VAL A 42 -13.52 5.59 5.34
C VAL A 42 -13.47 6.82 4.45
N ILE A 43 -12.58 7.73 4.77
CA ILE A 43 -12.38 8.95 3.99
C ILE A 43 -11.14 8.75 3.09
N LEU A 44 -11.38 8.47 1.81
CA LEU A 44 -10.30 8.34 0.84
C LEU A 44 -9.78 9.71 0.43
N GLN A 45 -8.47 9.91 0.55
CA GLN A 45 -7.77 11.14 0.20
C GLN A 45 -6.98 10.94 -1.10
N SER A 46 -7.03 11.91 -2.00
CA SER A 46 -6.13 12.01 -3.15
C SER A 46 -5.24 13.23 -3.03
N GLU A 47 -3.92 13.04 -3.17
CA GLU A 47 -2.94 14.12 -2.97
C GLU A 47 -3.08 15.26 -3.97
N ASN A 48 -3.75 15.08 -5.11
CA ASN A 48 -4.03 16.16 -6.06
C ASN A 48 -5.11 17.14 -5.57
N GLY A 49 -5.82 16.86 -4.47
CA GLY A 49 -6.67 17.84 -3.81
C GLY A 49 -8.13 17.42 -3.56
N LEU A 50 -8.37 16.16 -3.24
CA LEU A 50 -9.72 15.66 -2.91
C LEU A 50 -9.70 14.86 -1.61
N LEU A 51 -10.64 15.16 -0.74
CA LEU A 51 -11.07 14.34 0.40
C LEU A 51 -12.48 13.82 0.14
N GLY A 52 -12.66 12.50 0.24
CA GLY A 52 -13.95 11.87 -0.03
C GLY A 52 -14.09 11.38 -1.47
N ILE A 53 -13.10 10.62 -1.97
CA ILE A 53 -13.21 9.89 -3.23
C ILE A 53 -14.37 8.91 -3.14
N GLY A 54 -15.25 8.94 -4.17
CA GLY A 54 -16.33 8.01 -4.35
C GLY A 54 -15.98 6.83 -5.26
N PRO A 55 -16.95 6.00 -5.62
CA PRO A 55 -16.76 4.89 -6.56
C PRO A 55 -16.36 5.39 -7.95
N PHE A 56 -15.86 4.50 -8.78
CA PHE A 56 -15.57 4.82 -10.18
C PHE A 56 -16.85 5.24 -10.92
N PRO A 57 -16.78 6.26 -11.81
CA PRO A 57 -17.93 6.71 -12.57
C PRO A 57 -18.38 5.68 -13.60
N THR A 58 -19.65 5.79 -14.00
CA THR A 58 -20.19 5.15 -15.20
C THR A 58 -20.00 6.06 -16.41
N GLU A 59 -20.30 5.56 -17.63
CA GLU A 59 -20.26 6.38 -18.85
C GLU A 59 -21.18 7.60 -18.79
N GLU A 60 -22.26 7.51 -18.02
CA GLU A 60 -23.27 8.56 -17.92
C GLU A 60 -22.88 9.71 -16.99
N ASN A 61 -21.99 9.45 -16.01
CA ASN A 61 -21.63 10.42 -14.98
C ASN A 61 -20.12 10.70 -14.88
N VAL A 62 -19.36 10.27 -15.90
CA VAL A 62 -17.93 10.53 -15.96
C VAL A 62 -17.63 12.02 -16.18
N ASP A 63 -16.74 12.55 -15.36
CA ASP A 63 -16.17 13.88 -15.51
C ASP A 63 -14.67 13.75 -15.78
N ALA A 64 -14.22 14.24 -16.94
CA ALA A 64 -12.83 14.12 -17.38
C ALA A 64 -11.86 14.94 -16.52
N ASP A 65 -12.34 16.00 -15.87
CA ASP A 65 -11.55 16.86 -15.01
C ASP A 65 -11.47 16.34 -13.58
N LEU A 66 -12.34 15.38 -13.22
CA LEU A 66 -12.36 14.78 -11.89
C LEU A 66 -11.55 13.48 -11.86
N ILE A 67 -10.28 13.60 -11.54
CA ILE A 67 -9.33 12.48 -11.54
C ILE A 67 -8.63 12.31 -10.19
N ASN A 68 -8.28 11.06 -9.85
CA ASN A 68 -7.38 10.78 -8.73
C ASN A 68 -5.91 11.01 -9.10
N ALA A 69 -5.02 10.88 -8.12
CA ALA A 69 -3.57 11.01 -8.34
C ALA A 69 -3.01 9.97 -9.34
N GLY A 70 -3.71 8.84 -9.53
CA GLY A 70 -3.41 7.83 -10.54
C GLY A 70 -3.92 8.15 -11.94
N LYS A 71 -4.51 9.34 -12.15
CA LYS A 71 -5.10 9.82 -13.41
C LYS A 71 -6.31 9.00 -13.88
N GLN A 72 -6.99 8.33 -12.97
CA GLN A 72 -8.25 7.65 -13.24
C GLN A 72 -9.40 8.60 -12.92
N THR A 73 -10.43 8.64 -13.76
CA THR A 73 -11.66 9.35 -13.46
C THR A 73 -12.34 8.74 -12.24
N ILE A 74 -12.83 9.59 -11.37
CA ILE A 74 -13.48 9.21 -10.11
C ILE A 74 -14.78 9.97 -9.92
N THR A 75 -15.56 9.58 -8.92
CA THR A 75 -16.63 10.38 -8.34
C THR A 75 -16.23 10.84 -6.94
N TYR A 76 -17.11 11.58 -6.29
CA TYR A 76 -16.94 12.01 -4.90
C TYR A 76 -18.19 11.70 -4.09
N VAL A 77 -18.01 11.49 -2.79
CA VAL A 77 -19.12 11.24 -1.87
C VAL A 77 -19.74 12.56 -1.38
N LYS A 78 -20.98 12.51 -0.89
CA LYS A 78 -21.60 13.66 -0.24
C LYS A 78 -20.75 14.12 0.95
N GLY A 79 -20.42 15.42 1.01
CA GLY A 79 -19.56 16.00 2.02
C GLY A 79 -18.07 16.01 1.65
N ALA A 80 -17.71 15.56 0.45
CA ALA A 80 -16.35 15.67 -0.07
C ALA A 80 -15.87 17.13 -0.12
N SER A 81 -14.56 17.32 -0.02
CA SER A 81 -13.91 18.64 -0.06
C SER A 81 -12.82 18.65 -1.13
N PHE A 82 -12.81 19.74 -1.90
CA PHE A 82 -11.79 20.01 -2.91
C PHE A 82 -10.89 21.16 -2.44
N PHE A 83 -9.60 21.04 -2.67
CA PHE A 83 -8.60 22.01 -2.25
C PHE A 83 -7.37 21.94 -3.15
N ASP A 84 -6.54 22.98 -3.09
CA ASP A 84 -5.30 22.99 -3.85
C ASP A 84 -4.25 22.01 -3.31
N SER A 85 -3.23 21.74 -4.12
CA SER A 85 -2.18 20.79 -3.78
C SER A 85 -1.39 21.21 -2.54
N SER A 86 -1.23 22.53 -2.27
CA SER A 86 -0.51 23.00 -1.10
C SER A 86 -1.20 22.61 0.19
N ARG A 87 -2.52 22.74 0.23
CA ARG A 87 -3.35 22.30 1.37
C ARG A 87 -3.35 20.77 1.50
N SER A 88 -3.44 20.05 0.38
CA SER A 88 -3.36 18.60 0.38
C SER A 88 -2.07 18.09 1.02
N PHE A 89 -0.93 18.62 0.59
CA PHE A 89 0.38 18.24 1.15
C PHE A 89 0.56 18.77 2.59
N ALA A 90 -0.05 19.88 2.95
CA ALA A 90 -0.07 20.32 4.35
C ALA A 90 -0.80 19.32 5.26
N MET A 91 -1.92 18.74 4.81
CA MET A 91 -2.62 17.66 5.54
C MET A 91 -1.75 16.42 5.69
N ILE A 92 -1.09 15.99 4.61
CA ILE A 92 -0.19 14.84 4.62
C ILE A 92 0.94 15.08 5.62
N ARG A 93 1.69 16.18 5.47
CA ARG A 93 2.82 16.56 6.34
C ARG A 93 2.41 16.83 7.79
N GLY A 94 1.18 17.26 8.00
CA GLY A 94 0.60 17.46 9.33
C GLY A 94 0.19 16.16 10.04
N GLY A 95 0.39 14.98 9.42
CA GLY A 95 0.04 13.70 10.02
C GLY A 95 -1.46 13.44 10.10
N HIS A 96 -2.26 14.05 9.21
CA HIS A 96 -3.71 13.85 9.16
C HIS A 96 -4.15 12.68 8.28
N VAL A 97 -3.22 11.91 7.74
CA VAL A 97 -3.47 10.64 7.04
C VAL A 97 -3.17 9.50 8.01
N ASP A 98 -4.16 8.68 8.32
CA ASP A 98 -4.03 7.58 9.28
C ASP A 98 -3.32 6.38 8.66
N LEU A 99 -3.62 6.10 7.40
CA LEU A 99 -3.07 4.98 6.67
C LEU A 99 -2.72 5.36 5.23
N THR A 100 -1.52 5.00 4.81
CA THR A 100 -1.10 5.05 3.40
C THR A 100 -0.78 3.65 2.92
N ILE A 101 -1.36 3.27 1.77
CA ILE A 101 -1.08 1.99 1.12
C ILE A 101 -0.32 2.25 -0.16
N LEU A 102 0.90 1.73 -0.28
CA LEU A 102 1.81 1.99 -1.40
C LEU A 102 2.25 0.70 -2.09
N GLY A 103 2.53 0.79 -3.40
CA GLY A 103 3.30 -0.23 -4.09
C GLY A 103 4.80 -0.02 -3.89
N ALA A 104 5.59 -1.11 -3.91
CA ALA A 104 7.05 -1.02 -3.83
C ALA A 104 7.76 -1.94 -4.82
N PHE A 105 8.99 -1.57 -5.15
CA PHE A 105 9.94 -2.46 -5.83
C PHE A 105 10.67 -3.32 -4.82
N GLU A 106 11.09 -2.73 -3.69
CA GLU A 106 11.82 -3.39 -2.61
C GLU A 106 11.40 -2.82 -1.25
N VAL A 107 11.45 -3.68 -0.23
CA VAL A 107 11.33 -3.30 1.19
C VAL A 107 12.43 -3.99 1.97
N SER A 108 13.13 -3.26 2.86
CA SER A 108 14.16 -3.82 3.73
C SER A 108 13.62 -4.25 5.10
N GLU A 109 14.37 -5.13 5.79
CA GLU A 109 14.04 -5.58 7.16
C GLU A 109 14.01 -4.45 8.19
N GLY A 110 14.64 -3.31 7.88
CA GLY A 110 14.55 -2.08 8.68
C GLY A 110 13.34 -1.19 8.35
N GLY A 111 12.47 -1.60 7.42
CA GLY A 111 11.31 -0.83 7.02
C GLY A 111 11.58 0.27 5.99
N ASP A 112 12.72 0.23 5.31
CA ASP A 112 12.96 1.13 4.18
C ASP A 112 12.14 0.71 2.98
N ILE A 113 11.74 1.66 2.14
CA ILE A 113 10.97 1.42 0.93
C ILE A 113 11.64 2.04 -0.29
N ALA A 114 11.70 1.30 -1.41
CA ALA A 114 12.11 1.78 -2.71
C ALA A 114 10.99 1.56 -3.72
N SER A 115 10.45 2.63 -4.31
CA SER A 115 9.25 2.55 -5.14
C SER A 115 9.25 3.43 -6.39
N TRP A 116 10.26 4.29 -6.60
CA TRP A 116 10.17 5.34 -7.60
C TRP A 116 11.14 5.22 -8.78
N LYS A 117 12.28 4.53 -8.60
CA LYS A 117 13.32 4.45 -9.62
C LYS A 117 13.98 3.08 -9.66
N VAL A 118 14.16 2.56 -10.89
CA VAL A 118 15.04 1.43 -11.19
C VAL A 118 16.13 1.96 -12.10
N PRO A 119 17.38 2.11 -11.62
CA PRO A 119 18.47 2.67 -12.42
C PRO A 119 18.66 1.98 -13.76
N GLY A 120 18.82 2.75 -14.82
CA GLY A 120 19.01 2.23 -16.18
C GLY A 120 17.76 1.63 -16.85
N LYS A 121 16.63 1.54 -16.16
CA LYS A 121 15.39 0.94 -16.69
C LYS A 121 14.19 1.86 -16.62
N MET A 122 13.90 2.42 -15.47
CA MET A 122 12.64 3.13 -15.24
C MET A 122 12.79 4.22 -14.17
N VAL A 123 12.18 5.37 -14.43
CA VAL A 123 11.93 6.42 -13.43
C VAL A 123 10.45 6.74 -13.48
N LYS A 124 9.70 6.29 -12.47
CA LYS A 124 8.27 6.64 -12.34
C LYS A 124 8.05 8.03 -11.75
N GLY A 125 9.10 8.59 -11.13
CA GLY A 125 9.00 9.79 -10.33
C GLY A 125 8.51 9.49 -8.90
N MET A 126 8.80 10.43 -8.01
CA MET A 126 8.47 10.28 -6.58
C MET A 126 7.00 10.59 -6.29
N GLY A 127 6.40 11.52 -7.03
CA GLY A 127 5.08 12.05 -6.74
C GLY A 127 4.98 12.50 -5.27
N GLY A 128 3.84 12.25 -4.64
CA GLY A 128 3.60 12.49 -3.23
C GLY A 128 4.13 11.40 -2.28
N ALA A 129 4.74 10.32 -2.80
CA ALA A 129 5.10 9.17 -1.98
C ALA A 129 6.08 9.50 -0.86
N MET A 130 7.06 10.39 -1.10
CA MET A 130 8.02 10.78 -0.06
C MET A 130 7.38 11.56 1.08
N ASP A 131 6.41 12.41 0.79
CA ASP A 131 5.64 13.12 1.82
C ASP A 131 4.76 12.14 2.63
N LEU A 132 4.10 11.21 1.94
CA LEU A 132 3.28 10.19 2.57
C LEU A 132 4.09 9.29 3.51
N VAL A 133 5.24 8.77 3.06
CA VAL A 133 6.07 7.87 3.88
C VAL A 133 6.76 8.56 5.04
N SER A 134 6.92 9.89 4.99
CA SER A 134 7.50 10.66 6.09
C SER A 134 6.50 11.07 7.16
N SER A 135 5.20 11.01 6.88
CA SER A 135 4.21 11.70 7.71
C SER A 135 2.95 10.88 8.02
N ALA A 136 2.60 9.88 7.21
CA ALA A 136 1.46 9.01 7.52
C ALA A 136 1.72 8.20 8.80
N LYS A 137 0.69 8.01 9.62
CA LYS A 137 0.80 7.28 10.89
C LYS A 137 1.15 5.79 10.67
N ASN A 138 0.56 5.19 9.63
CA ASN A 138 0.79 3.81 9.27
C ASN A 138 1.02 3.67 7.76
N ILE A 139 1.98 2.81 7.40
CA ILE A 139 2.30 2.51 6.00
C ILE A 139 2.23 1.02 5.77
N ILE A 140 1.35 0.62 4.85
CA ILE A 140 1.23 -0.76 4.36
C ILE A 140 1.74 -0.80 2.93
N VAL A 141 2.60 -1.76 2.64
CA VAL A 141 3.07 -2.02 1.27
C VAL A 141 2.29 -3.18 0.67
N ALA A 142 1.74 -2.94 -0.53
CA ALA A 142 1.05 -3.91 -1.38
C ALA A 142 1.92 -4.28 -2.58
N MET A 143 2.43 -5.51 -2.65
CA MET A 143 3.36 -5.89 -3.71
C MET A 143 3.42 -7.40 -3.92
N GLN A 144 3.96 -7.85 -5.04
CA GLN A 144 4.36 -9.25 -5.20
C GLN A 144 5.62 -9.52 -4.35
N HIS A 145 5.72 -10.70 -3.77
CA HIS A 145 6.83 -11.09 -2.91
C HIS A 145 8.14 -11.20 -3.66
N THR A 146 8.08 -11.71 -4.88
CA THR A 146 9.24 -11.88 -5.76
C THR A 146 9.04 -11.22 -7.12
N ASN A 147 10.12 -11.04 -7.85
CA ASN A 147 10.10 -10.66 -9.26
C ASN A 147 11.08 -11.56 -10.03
N LYS A 148 10.56 -12.37 -10.94
CA LYS A 148 11.35 -13.37 -11.69
C LYS A 148 12.18 -14.27 -10.78
N GLY A 149 11.60 -14.71 -9.68
CA GLY A 149 12.25 -15.57 -8.69
C GLY A 149 13.23 -14.87 -7.73
N GLN A 150 13.43 -13.56 -7.87
CA GLN A 150 14.25 -12.78 -6.93
C GLN A 150 13.36 -12.14 -5.87
N SER A 151 13.76 -12.26 -4.61
CA SER A 151 13.07 -11.62 -3.49
C SER A 151 13.01 -10.10 -3.66
N LYS A 152 11.90 -9.51 -3.24
CA LYS A 152 11.73 -8.06 -3.07
C LYS A 152 11.68 -7.66 -1.61
N ILE A 153 11.70 -8.66 -0.72
CA ILE A 153 11.73 -8.53 0.74
C ILE A 153 13.17 -8.80 1.16
N LEU A 154 13.94 -7.73 1.37
CA LEU A 154 15.40 -7.77 1.40
C LEU A 154 15.95 -7.45 2.80
N LYS A 155 17.18 -7.87 3.05
CA LYS A 155 17.93 -7.40 4.20
C LYS A 155 18.16 -5.87 4.14
N LYS A 156 18.51 -5.37 2.94
CA LYS A 156 18.71 -3.95 2.66
C LYS A 156 18.27 -3.65 1.23
N CYS A 157 17.54 -2.54 1.03
CA CYS A 157 17.19 -2.11 -0.32
C CYS A 157 18.43 -1.81 -1.16
N THR A 158 18.40 -2.23 -2.42
CA THR A 158 19.44 -1.98 -3.41
C THR A 158 19.11 -0.81 -4.33
N LEU A 159 17.82 -0.49 -4.43
CA LEU A 159 17.30 0.61 -5.24
C LEU A 159 17.24 1.93 -4.44
N PRO A 160 17.21 3.09 -5.13
CA PRO A 160 17.04 4.38 -4.46
C PRO A 160 15.79 4.44 -3.59
N LEU A 161 15.98 4.83 -2.34
CA LEU A 161 14.92 4.84 -1.34
C LEU A 161 13.87 5.93 -1.61
N THR A 162 12.63 5.62 -1.27
CA THR A 162 11.51 6.54 -1.15
C THR A 162 11.37 7.03 0.29
N GLY A 163 11.61 6.14 1.25
CA GLY A 163 11.57 6.42 2.68
C GLY A 163 12.41 5.43 3.48
N VAL A 164 12.74 5.81 4.71
CA VAL A 164 13.60 5.06 5.63
C VAL A 164 12.83 4.71 6.89
N GLY A 165 12.84 3.44 7.29
CA GLY A 165 12.27 2.95 8.56
C GLY A 165 10.76 3.21 8.72
N CYS A 166 10.02 3.38 7.61
CA CYS A 166 8.65 3.87 7.65
C CYS A 166 7.59 2.78 7.46
N VAL A 167 7.94 1.67 6.79
CA VAL A 167 7.01 0.57 6.52
C VAL A 167 6.73 -0.20 7.81
N LYS A 168 5.44 -0.42 8.11
CA LYS A 168 5.00 -1.22 9.26
C LYS A 168 4.53 -2.62 8.87
N LYS A 169 3.85 -2.73 7.73
CA LYS A 169 3.27 -3.99 7.27
C LYS A 169 3.44 -4.15 5.76
N ILE A 170 3.62 -5.39 5.32
CA ILE A 170 3.71 -5.75 3.91
C ILE A 170 2.71 -6.85 3.64
N VAL A 171 1.87 -6.68 2.64
CA VAL A 171 0.96 -7.71 2.15
C VAL A 171 1.39 -8.08 0.73
N THR A 172 1.75 -9.34 0.57
CA THR A 172 2.19 -9.87 -0.71
C THR A 172 1.23 -10.93 -1.24
N ASP A 173 1.55 -11.48 -2.38
CA ASP A 173 0.82 -12.60 -2.97
C ASP A 173 0.98 -13.92 -2.20
N ILE A 174 1.94 -14.03 -1.27
CA ILE A 174 2.17 -15.26 -0.49
C ILE A 174 2.17 -15.05 1.04
N ALA A 175 2.35 -13.83 1.54
CA ALA A 175 2.51 -13.57 2.97
C ALA A 175 2.01 -12.19 3.42
N VAL A 176 1.60 -12.10 4.69
CA VAL A 176 1.53 -10.85 5.45
C VAL A 176 2.71 -10.81 6.40
N LEU A 177 3.50 -9.75 6.31
CA LEU A 177 4.68 -9.53 7.12
C LEU A 177 4.53 -8.23 7.94
N GLU A 178 4.96 -8.26 9.18
CA GLU A 178 5.13 -7.07 10.00
C GLU A 178 6.62 -6.74 10.10
N VAL A 179 6.97 -5.46 9.97
CA VAL A 179 8.34 -4.99 10.14
C VAL A 179 8.58 -4.74 11.62
N THR A 180 9.58 -5.41 12.19
CA THR A 180 9.97 -5.29 13.60
C THR A 180 11.43 -4.86 13.71
N GLU A 181 11.88 -4.50 14.90
CA GLU A 181 13.30 -4.18 15.18
C GLU A 181 14.24 -5.38 14.90
N ASN A 182 13.71 -6.59 14.88
CA ASN A 182 14.49 -7.82 14.73
C ASN A 182 14.41 -8.44 13.31
N GLY A 183 13.68 -7.80 12.39
CA GLY A 183 13.42 -8.29 11.04
C GLY A 183 11.94 -8.40 10.73
N PHE A 184 11.58 -9.16 9.70
CA PHE A 184 10.19 -9.38 9.30
C PHE A 184 9.55 -10.49 10.14
N LYS A 185 8.44 -10.20 10.79
CA LYS A 185 7.60 -11.22 11.46
C LYS A 185 6.54 -11.71 10.49
N LEU A 186 6.47 -13.03 10.27
CA LEU A 186 5.43 -13.65 9.47
C LEU A 186 4.12 -13.71 10.27
N ILE A 187 3.09 -13.04 9.77
CA ILE A 187 1.78 -12.94 10.45
C ILE A 187 0.78 -13.92 9.82
N GLU A 188 0.72 -13.97 8.49
CA GLU A 188 -0.18 -14.84 7.75
C GLU A 188 0.48 -15.35 6.48
N ARG A 189 0.02 -16.49 5.99
CA ARG A 189 0.41 -17.08 4.71
C ARG A 189 -0.78 -17.14 3.75
N ALA A 190 -0.53 -17.08 2.46
CA ALA A 190 -1.59 -17.29 1.48
C ALA A 190 -2.10 -18.74 1.55
N PRO A 191 -3.40 -18.99 1.26
CA PRO A 191 -3.96 -20.33 1.29
C PRO A 191 -3.18 -21.32 0.43
N GLY A 192 -2.76 -22.42 1.05
CA GLY A 192 -2.00 -23.49 0.40
C GLY A 192 -0.52 -23.17 0.13
N VAL A 193 0.01 -22.05 0.59
CA VAL A 193 1.45 -21.71 0.57
C VAL A 193 2.09 -22.20 1.87
N SER A 194 3.22 -22.91 1.77
CA SER A 194 3.94 -23.37 2.96
C SER A 194 4.81 -22.28 3.57
N VAL A 195 5.07 -22.37 4.87
CA VAL A 195 6.01 -21.47 5.56
C VAL A 195 7.41 -21.59 4.97
N GLU A 196 7.82 -22.79 4.57
CA GLU A 196 9.11 -23.05 3.93
C GLU A 196 9.25 -22.32 2.58
N GLU A 197 8.18 -22.29 1.76
CA GLU A 197 8.15 -21.52 0.51
C GLU A 197 8.36 -20.01 0.77
N ILE A 198 7.76 -19.47 1.83
CA ILE A 198 7.91 -18.06 2.20
C ILE A 198 9.35 -17.78 2.68
N ILE A 199 9.92 -18.66 3.52
CA ILE A 199 11.31 -18.55 3.98
C ILE A 199 12.26 -18.53 2.78
N ASN A 200 12.11 -19.46 1.84
CA ASN A 200 12.96 -19.56 0.65
C ASN A 200 12.79 -18.39 -0.34
N SER A 201 11.66 -17.67 -0.27
CA SER A 201 11.36 -16.51 -1.10
C SER A 201 11.74 -15.18 -0.47
N THR A 202 12.16 -15.16 0.80
CA THR A 202 12.48 -13.96 1.58
C THR A 202 13.99 -13.88 1.80
N GLU A 203 14.64 -12.80 1.33
CA GLU A 203 16.08 -12.60 1.57
C GLU A 203 16.36 -11.97 2.94
N GLY A 204 15.47 -11.06 3.38
CA GLY A 204 15.56 -10.46 4.70
C GLY A 204 15.31 -11.46 5.82
N LYS A 205 15.76 -11.12 7.04
CA LYS A 205 15.57 -11.97 8.21
C LYS A 205 14.09 -12.14 8.51
N LEU A 206 13.58 -13.38 8.38
CA LEU A 206 12.20 -13.76 8.68
C LEU A 206 12.11 -14.41 10.06
N ILE A 207 11.17 -13.94 10.85
CA ILE A 207 10.84 -14.45 12.18
C ILE A 207 9.52 -15.22 12.06
N VAL A 208 9.54 -16.49 12.42
CA VAL A 208 8.36 -17.37 12.42
C VAL A 208 8.11 -17.83 13.84
N GLU A 209 6.96 -17.48 14.41
CA GLU A 209 6.59 -17.82 15.78
C GLU A 209 5.23 -18.52 15.81
N GLY A 210 5.20 -19.72 16.36
CA GLY A 210 3.98 -20.51 16.48
C GLY A 210 3.41 -21.00 15.15
N GLU A 211 2.13 -21.29 15.13
CA GLU A 211 1.40 -21.69 13.93
C GLU A 211 0.98 -20.44 13.13
N ILE A 212 1.33 -20.42 11.84
CA ILE A 212 1.03 -19.29 10.95
C ILE A 212 -0.32 -19.54 10.25
N PRO A 213 -1.35 -18.73 10.55
CA PRO A 213 -2.68 -18.89 9.96
C PRO A 213 -2.67 -18.55 8.46
N GLU A 214 -3.66 -19.10 7.76
CA GLU A 214 -3.95 -18.68 6.39
C GLU A 214 -4.73 -17.36 6.35
N MET A 215 -4.43 -16.52 5.34
CA MET A 215 -5.18 -15.30 5.08
C MET A 215 -6.65 -15.63 4.83
N LYS A 216 -7.55 -14.88 5.46
CA LYS A 216 -8.99 -14.90 5.15
C LYS A 216 -9.26 -13.94 3.99
N LEU A 217 -9.87 -14.44 2.93
CA LEU A 217 -10.14 -13.70 1.69
C LEU A 217 -11.62 -13.53 1.43
#